data_c4bcf6f1069c4fe98542b90f64dd2852
#
_entry.id   c4bcf6f1069c4fe98542b90f64dd2852
#
_cell.length_a   1.000
_cell.length_b   1.000
_cell.length_c   1.000
_cell.angle_alpha   90.00
_cell.angle_beta   90.00
_cell.angle_gamma   90.00
#
_symmetry.space_group_name_H-M   'P 1'
#
loop_
_entity.id
_entity.type
_entity.pdbx_description
1 polymer ?
#
loop_
_entity_poly.entity_id
_entity_poly.type
_entity_poly.pdbx_seq_one_letter_code
_entity_poly.pdbx_strand_id
1 'polypeptide(L)'
;MKKLTLALAVIASVAAASAQASVRDRHGFELGVAAGYTRTSIDLGPMADRHHNYDSDDMSGGSLKLFGEYNFNRYFALGGEINYLDQGKVREHVFYGPYRATYDYKFYTVVYGFYAKVALPVTDSLDVFVKAGPTWNYTGSDTLADGTEIENCFGWNAGAGVEYRFDSGWGLRAGYDYFHKTVKSLGNMRTGVFDSANSYLVYGGVSYSF
;
A
#
# COMPACT_ATOMS: atom_id res chain seq x y z
N MET A 1 1.22 -20.43 -3.30
CA MET A 1 1.37 -20.53 -4.75
C MET A 1 0.03 -20.52 -5.50
N LYS A 2 -1.03 -21.25 -5.10
CA LYS A 2 -2.34 -21.28 -5.81
C LYS A 2 -3.08 -19.93 -5.87
N LYS A 3 -2.89 -19.03 -4.89
CA LYS A 3 -3.54 -17.70 -4.86
C LYS A 3 -2.89 -16.69 -5.83
N LEU A 4 -1.60 -16.83 -6.11
CA LEU A 4 -0.88 -15.96 -7.05
C LEU A 4 -1.25 -16.30 -8.51
N THR A 5 -1.47 -17.58 -8.80
CA THR A 5 -1.87 -18.06 -10.13
C THR A 5 -3.28 -17.59 -10.52
N LEU A 6 -4.19 -17.46 -9.54
CA LEU A 6 -5.53 -16.97 -9.77
C LEU A 6 -5.56 -15.47 -10.12
N ALA A 7 -4.74 -14.66 -9.43
CA ALA A 7 -4.62 -13.23 -9.71
C ALA A 7 -4.04 -12.96 -11.11
N LEU A 8 -3.02 -13.72 -11.51
CA LEU A 8 -2.43 -13.64 -12.85
C LEU A 8 -3.40 -14.09 -13.95
N ALA A 9 -4.23 -15.11 -13.70
CA ALA A 9 -5.23 -15.58 -14.66
C ALA A 9 -6.37 -14.58 -14.86
N VAL A 10 -6.80 -13.86 -13.83
CA VAL A 10 -7.80 -12.80 -13.94
C VAL A 10 -7.26 -11.62 -14.74
N ILE A 11 -6.01 -11.23 -14.53
CA ILE A 11 -5.35 -10.15 -15.29
C ILE A 11 -5.22 -10.54 -16.77
N ALA A 12 -4.85 -11.79 -17.07
CA ALA A 12 -4.72 -12.26 -18.44
C ALA A 12 -6.07 -12.37 -19.19
N SER A 13 -7.16 -12.74 -18.50
CA SER A 13 -8.50 -12.85 -19.12
C SER A 13 -9.12 -11.49 -19.41
N VAL A 14 -8.83 -10.47 -18.59
CA VAL A 14 -9.29 -9.10 -18.78
C VAL A 14 -8.52 -8.43 -19.95
N ALA A 15 -7.22 -8.72 -20.10
CA ALA A 15 -6.40 -8.20 -21.21
C ALA A 15 -6.81 -8.73 -22.59
N ALA A 16 -7.49 -9.88 -22.67
CA ALA A 16 -7.92 -10.47 -23.94
C ALA A 16 -9.24 -9.90 -24.52
N ALA A 17 -9.97 -9.10 -23.75
CA ALA A 17 -11.32 -8.65 -24.11
C ALA A 17 -11.39 -7.26 -24.80
N SER A 18 -10.28 -6.54 -24.98
CA SER A 18 -10.37 -5.14 -25.40
C SER A 18 -9.24 -4.68 -26.32
N ALA A 19 -9.37 -4.98 -27.57
CA ALA A 19 -8.60 -4.35 -28.63
C ALA A 19 -9.42 -3.21 -29.26
N GLN A 20 -9.34 -1.98 -28.76
CA GLN A 20 -9.58 -0.73 -29.49
C GLN A 20 -9.93 0.43 -28.53
N ALA A 21 -8.95 0.99 -27.84
CA ALA A 21 -9.08 2.36 -27.36
C ALA A 21 -7.95 3.17 -27.96
N SER A 22 -8.26 4.25 -28.66
CA SER A 22 -7.23 5.16 -29.12
C SER A 22 -6.62 5.87 -27.92
N VAL A 23 -5.31 5.89 -27.83
CA VAL A 23 -4.52 6.49 -26.71
C VAL A 23 -4.84 7.98 -26.48
N ARG A 24 -5.48 8.63 -27.45
CA ARG A 24 -5.84 10.06 -27.39
C ARG A 24 -7.09 10.35 -26.56
N ASP A 25 -8.02 9.41 -26.47
CA ASP A 25 -9.25 9.59 -25.70
C ASP A 25 -9.16 8.76 -24.43
N ARG A 26 -8.69 9.40 -23.35
CA ARG A 26 -8.48 8.76 -22.04
C ARG A 26 -9.79 8.64 -21.27
N HIS A 27 -10.77 8.08 -21.92
CA HIS A 27 -12.06 7.79 -21.32
C HIS A 27 -12.19 6.28 -21.21
N GLY A 28 -12.31 5.75 -20.00
CA GLY A 28 -12.49 4.32 -19.83
C GLY A 28 -11.77 3.74 -18.60
N PHE A 29 -11.86 2.44 -18.48
CA PHE A 29 -11.24 1.70 -17.38
C PHE A 29 -9.78 1.43 -17.65
N GLU A 30 -9.01 1.51 -16.57
CA GLU A 30 -7.61 1.11 -16.50
C GLU A 30 -7.39 0.19 -15.30
N LEU A 31 -6.68 -0.92 -15.51
CA LEU A 31 -6.28 -1.85 -14.47
C LEU A 31 -4.77 -1.99 -14.48
N GLY A 32 -4.16 -2.11 -13.27
CA GLY A 32 -2.73 -2.26 -13.19
C GLY A 32 -2.26 -2.98 -11.95
N VAL A 33 -1.01 -3.41 -12.05
CA VAL A 33 -0.27 -4.05 -10.97
C VAL A 33 1.07 -3.37 -10.80
N ALA A 34 1.52 -3.24 -9.57
CA ALA A 34 2.83 -2.67 -9.27
C ALA A 34 3.49 -3.42 -8.13
N ALA A 35 4.81 -3.36 -8.09
CA ALA A 35 5.61 -3.82 -6.97
C ALA A 35 6.47 -2.66 -6.49
N GLY A 36 6.84 -2.69 -5.22
CA GLY A 36 7.59 -1.59 -4.64
C GLY A 36 8.27 -1.95 -3.33
N TYR A 37 8.81 -0.92 -2.73
CA TYR A 37 9.45 -0.96 -1.43
C TYR A 37 8.71 -0.02 -0.48
N THR A 38 8.36 -0.55 0.69
CA THR A 38 7.67 0.20 1.73
C THR A 38 8.58 0.43 2.92
N ARG A 39 8.40 1.61 3.55
CA ARG A 39 8.98 1.94 4.85
C ARG A 39 7.87 2.49 5.73
N THR A 40 7.77 1.96 6.95
CA THR A 40 6.76 2.38 7.93
C THR A 40 7.44 2.99 9.15
N SER A 41 6.98 4.17 9.54
CA SER A 41 7.35 4.84 10.78
C SER A 41 6.17 4.78 11.74
N ILE A 42 6.43 4.36 12.96
CA ILE A 42 5.42 4.26 14.03
C ILE A 42 5.76 5.30 15.08
N ASP A 43 4.81 6.18 15.40
CA ASP A 43 4.92 7.08 16.54
C ASP A 43 4.48 6.33 17.80
N LEU A 44 5.41 6.12 18.70
CA LEU A 44 5.15 5.55 20.01
C LEU A 44 4.55 6.66 20.89
N GLY A 45 3.33 6.44 21.37
CA GLY A 45 2.67 7.34 22.30
C GLY A 45 3.40 7.46 23.64
N PRO A 46 3.02 8.40 24.52
CA PRO A 46 3.74 8.73 25.76
C PRO A 46 3.76 7.61 26.83
N MET A 47 3.13 6.47 26.58
CA MET A 47 3.08 5.31 27.49
C MET A 47 4.05 4.19 27.14
N ALA A 48 5.09 4.44 26.34
CA ALA A 48 6.18 3.48 26.18
C ALA A 48 6.84 3.25 27.54
N ASP A 49 6.53 2.09 28.15
CA ASP A 49 6.98 1.75 29.51
C ASP A 49 8.50 1.61 29.54
N ARG A 50 9.13 2.11 30.59
CA ARG A 50 10.61 2.14 30.77
C ARG A 50 11.28 0.75 30.83
N HIS A 51 10.47 -0.32 30.84
CA HIS A 51 10.94 -1.71 30.91
C HIS A 51 10.95 -2.44 29.55
N HIS A 52 10.40 -1.84 28.50
CA HIS A 52 10.36 -2.41 27.17
C HIS A 52 11.11 -1.50 26.18
N ASN A 53 12.26 -1.94 25.71
CA ASN A 53 12.98 -1.27 24.64
C ASN A 53 12.55 -1.89 23.31
N TYR A 54 11.84 -1.11 22.51
CA TYR A 54 11.47 -1.46 21.15
C TYR A 54 12.52 -0.88 20.20
N ASP A 55 13.21 -1.76 19.50
CA ASP A 55 14.10 -1.35 18.41
C ASP A 55 13.25 -1.31 17.13
N SER A 56 12.71 -0.12 16.84
CA SER A 56 11.83 0.13 15.66
C SER A 56 12.61 0.57 14.43
N ASP A 57 13.92 0.37 14.43
CA ASP A 57 14.86 0.97 13.48
C ASP A 57 14.63 0.41 12.11
N ASP A 58 13.91 0.07 11.41
CA ASP A 58 13.68 -0.27 10.01
C ASP A 58 12.50 -1.22 9.77
N MET A 59 11.30 -0.71 10.05
CA MET A 59 10.11 -1.36 9.51
C MET A 59 10.04 -1.10 8.00
N SER A 60 10.66 -1.97 7.24
CA SER A 60 10.72 -1.84 5.79
C SER A 60 10.62 -3.20 5.11
N GLY A 61 10.00 -3.25 3.95
CA GLY A 61 9.80 -4.49 3.22
C GLY A 61 9.32 -4.30 1.79
N GLY A 62 9.03 -5.42 1.14
CA GLY A 62 8.45 -5.43 -0.19
C GLY A 62 6.97 -5.07 -0.18
N SER A 63 6.46 -4.63 -1.29
CA SER A 63 5.03 -4.34 -1.46
C SER A 63 4.51 -4.80 -2.80
N LEU A 64 3.23 -5.13 -2.81
CA LEU A 64 2.46 -5.43 -4.01
C LEU A 64 1.23 -4.53 -4.04
N LYS A 65 0.92 -3.98 -5.20
CA LYS A 65 -0.18 -3.07 -5.43
C LYS A 65 -1.01 -3.54 -6.61
N LEU A 66 -2.33 -3.60 -6.40
CA LEU A 66 -3.33 -3.72 -7.45
C LEU A 66 -4.10 -2.41 -7.49
N PHE A 67 -4.38 -1.89 -8.67
CA PHE A 67 -5.20 -0.69 -8.80
C PHE A 67 -6.11 -0.80 -10.02
N GLY A 68 -7.26 -0.17 -9.90
CA GLY A 68 -8.21 0.00 -10.99
C GLY A 68 -8.77 1.41 -10.94
N GLU A 69 -8.90 2.06 -12.08
CA GLU A 69 -9.41 3.42 -12.14
C GLU A 69 -10.29 3.61 -13.38
N TYR A 70 -11.21 4.53 -13.26
CA TYR A 70 -12.02 5.02 -14.38
C TYR A 70 -11.58 6.43 -14.71
N ASN A 71 -11.05 6.62 -15.90
CA ASN A 71 -10.64 7.89 -16.44
C ASN A 71 -11.85 8.58 -17.07
N PHE A 72 -12.32 9.69 -16.50
CA PHE A 72 -13.41 10.51 -17.06
C PHE A 72 -12.95 11.31 -18.26
N ASN A 73 -11.70 11.71 -18.23
CA ASN A 73 -10.99 12.43 -19.27
C ASN A 73 -9.50 12.34 -19.04
N ARG A 74 -8.71 13.06 -19.81
CA ARG A 74 -7.24 13.10 -19.70
C ARG A 74 -6.71 13.61 -18.36
N TYR A 75 -7.54 14.34 -17.60
CA TYR A 75 -7.07 15.04 -16.39
C TYR A 75 -7.59 14.41 -15.11
N PHE A 76 -8.73 13.75 -15.14
CA PHE A 76 -9.42 13.27 -13.93
C PHE A 76 -9.78 11.80 -14.02
N ALA A 77 -9.43 11.08 -12.93
CA ALA A 77 -9.86 9.71 -12.72
C ALA A 77 -10.30 9.48 -11.27
N LEU A 78 -11.17 8.51 -11.08
CA LEU A 78 -11.46 7.90 -9.78
C LEU A 78 -11.03 6.45 -9.80
N GLY A 79 -10.41 6.01 -8.73
CA GLY A 79 -9.90 4.65 -8.65
C GLY A 79 -9.97 4.03 -7.28
N GLY A 80 -9.71 2.72 -7.26
CA GLY A 80 -9.52 1.93 -6.07
C GLY A 80 -8.19 1.20 -6.13
N GLU A 81 -7.64 0.89 -4.98
CA GLU A 81 -6.38 0.16 -4.87
C GLU A 81 -6.37 -0.79 -3.69
N ILE A 82 -5.62 -1.87 -3.84
CA ILE A 82 -5.29 -2.81 -2.78
C ILE A 82 -3.78 -2.88 -2.71
N ASN A 83 -3.24 -2.54 -1.55
CA ASN A 83 -1.79 -2.59 -1.32
C ASN A 83 -1.51 -3.61 -0.22
N TYR A 84 -0.60 -4.55 -0.49
CA TYR A 84 0.03 -5.40 0.51
C TYR A 84 1.39 -4.81 0.84
N LEU A 85 1.56 -4.39 2.09
CA LEU A 85 2.78 -3.76 2.61
C LEU A 85 3.42 -4.71 3.61
N ASP A 86 4.57 -5.30 3.28
CA ASP A 86 5.41 -5.98 4.25
C ASP A 86 6.11 -4.92 5.10
N GLN A 87 5.83 -4.89 6.38
CA GLN A 87 6.40 -3.91 7.31
C GLN A 87 7.69 -4.40 7.97
N GLY A 88 8.16 -5.60 7.60
CA GLY A 88 9.37 -6.17 8.15
C GLY A 88 9.19 -6.72 9.57
N LYS A 89 10.24 -6.59 10.39
CA LYS A 89 10.30 -7.17 11.73
C LYS A 89 10.50 -6.09 12.78
N VAL A 90 9.74 -6.18 13.87
CA VAL A 90 10.00 -5.42 15.11
C VAL A 90 10.65 -6.36 16.08
N ARG A 91 11.74 -5.91 16.69
CA ARG A 91 12.46 -6.66 17.72
C ARG A 91 12.16 -6.05 19.09
N GLU A 92 11.59 -6.88 19.97
CA GLU A 92 11.32 -6.53 21.36
C GLU A 92 12.39 -7.13 22.25
N HIS A 93 13.01 -6.31 23.09
CA HIS A 93 13.92 -6.73 24.14
C HIS A 93 13.22 -6.62 25.50
N VAL A 94 12.94 -7.76 26.11
CA VAL A 94 12.32 -7.84 27.44
C VAL A 94 13.37 -8.21 28.47
N PHE A 95 13.46 -7.40 29.54
CA PHE A 95 14.40 -7.60 30.62
C PHE A 95 13.68 -8.13 31.86
N TYR A 96 14.01 -9.36 32.29
CA TYR A 96 13.55 -9.95 33.53
C TYR A 96 14.75 -10.12 34.48
N GLY A 97 15.10 -9.06 35.23
CA GLY A 97 16.28 -9.08 36.10
C GLY A 97 17.57 -9.36 35.31
N PRO A 98 18.32 -10.46 35.60
CA PRO A 98 19.52 -10.81 34.83
C PRO A 98 19.25 -11.49 33.50
N TYR A 99 18.01 -11.83 33.20
CA TYR A 99 17.61 -12.55 31.94
C TYR A 99 17.14 -11.57 30.87
N ARG A 100 17.64 -11.79 29.65
CA ARG A 100 17.23 -11.03 28.47
C ARG A 100 16.56 -11.99 27.50
N ALA A 101 15.33 -11.70 27.12
CA ALA A 101 14.61 -12.38 26.04
C ALA A 101 14.45 -11.43 24.84
N THR A 102 14.57 -11.95 23.65
CA THR A 102 14.38 -11.20 22.40
C THR A 102 13.30 -11.89 21.59
N TYR A 103 12.30 -11.14 21.21
CA TYR A 103 11.17 -11.62 20.37
C TYR A 103 11.17 -10.85 19.06
N ASP A 104 11.07 -11.55 17.93
CA ASP A 104 10.94 -10.98 16.58
C ASP A 104 9.49 -11.10 16.14
N TYR A 105 8.81 -9.98 15.88
CA TYR A 105 7.44 -9.92 15.37
C TYR A 105 7.48 -9.43 13.92
N LYS A 106 6.85 -10.17 13.01
CA LYS A 106 6.65 -9.76 11.62
C LYS A 106 5.27 -9.14 11.46
N PHE A 107 5.25 -7.95 10.87
CA PHE A 107 4.00 -7.24 10.61
C PHE A 107 3.78 -7.05 9.11
N TYR A 108 2.53 -7.13 8.71
CA TYR A 108 2.09 -6.74 7.39
C TYR A 108 0.81 -5.90 7.48
N THR A 109 0.60 -5.03 6.49
CA THR A 109 -0.63 -4.27 6.38
C THR A 109 -1.22 -4.46 5.00
N VAL A 110 -2.52 -4.74 4.95
CA VAL A 110 -3.32 -4.67 3.72
C VAL A 110 -4.11 -3.38 3.74
N VAL A 111 -3.91 -2.54 2.72
CA VAL A 111 -4.58 -1.25 2.58
C VAL A 111 -5.56 -1.33 1.42
N TYR A 112 -6.83 -1.06 1.70
CA TYR A 112 -7.87 -0.84 0.69
C TYR A 112 -8.07 0.67 0.58
N GLY A 113 -7.87 1.23 -0.60
CA GLY A 113 -7.98 2.68 -0.83
C GLY A 113 -8.94 3.00 -1.96
N PHE A 114 -9.63 4.12 -1.82
CA PHE A 114 -10.26 4.83 -2.93
C PHE A 114 -9.54 6.15 -3.11
N TYR A 115 -9.40 6.61 -4.35
CA TYR A 115 -8.71 7.88 -4.60
C TYR A 115 -9.29 8.62 -5.79
N ALA A 116 -9.16 9.93 -5.74
CA ALA A 116 -9.25 10.81 -6.89
C ALA A 116 -7.84 11.07 -7.43
N LYS A 117 -7.67 11.00 -8.74
CA LYS A 117 -6.41 11.29 -9.44
C LYS A 117 -6.59 12.48 -10.35
N VAL A 118 -5.62 13.40 -10.28
CA VAL A 118 -5.45 14.49 -11.24
C VAL A 118 -4.16 14.25 -12.00
N ALA A 119 -4.25 14.20 -13.30
CA ALA A 119 -3.10 14.02 -14.20
C ALA A 119 -2.85 15.28 -15.02
N LEU A 120 -1.59 15.63 -15.18
CA LEU A 120 -1.11 16.69 -16.04
C LEU A 120 -0.31 16.08 -17.19
N PRO A 121 -0.79 16.15 -18.42
CA PRO A 121 -0.07 15.65 -19.57
C PRO A 121 1.16 16.52 -19.84
N VAL A 122 2.32 15.89 -19.81
CA VAL A 122 3.61 16.51 -20.17
C VAL A 122 3.87 16.34 -21.66
N THR A 123 3.51 15.16 -22.20
CA THR A 123 3.53 14.85 -23.64
C THR A 123 2.25 14.09 -24.01
N ASP A 124 2.13 13.65 -25.25
CA ASP A 124 1.00 12.82 -25.67
C ASP A 124 0.96 11.46 -24.96
N SER A 125 2.12 10.94 -24.54
CA SER A 125 2.26 9.63 -23.92
C SER A 125 2.66 9.67 -22.46
N LEU A 126 3.14 10.81 -21.93
CA LEU A 126 3.66 10.94 -20.56
C LEU A 126 2.80 11.90 -19.75
N ASP A 127 2.36 11.42 -18.60
CA ASP A 127 1.64 12.21 -17.60
C ASP A 127 2.39 12.23 -16.28
N VAL A 128 2.26 13.35 -15.58
CA VAL A 128 2.53 13.45 -14.15
C VAL A 128 1.19 13.48 -13.43
N PHE A 129 1.05 12.72 -12.35
CA PHE A 129 -0.19 12.68 -11.61
C PHE A 129 0.01 12.88 -10.12
N VAL A 130 -1.04 13.36 -9.48
CA VAL A 130 -1.23 13.33 -8.04
C VAL A 130 -2.55 12.64 -7.73
N LYS A 131 -2.61 11.96 -6.59
CA LYS A 131 -3.82 11.29 -6.12
C LYS A 131 -3.96 11.46 -4.62
N ALA A 132 -5.19 11.41 -4.13
CA ALA A 132 -5.47 11.36 -2.70
C ALA A 132 -6.84 10.72 -2.43
N GLY A 133 -6.99 10.14 -1.24
CA GLY A 133 -8.26 9.59 -0.84
C GLY A 133 -8.24 8.81 0.47
N PRO A 134 -9.41 8.31 0.89
CA PRO A 134 -9.56 7.53 2.10
C PRO A 134 -9.02 6.11 1.95
N THR A 135 -8.57 5.54 3.07
CA THR A 135 -8.09 4.16 3.13
C THR A 135 -8.67 3.40 4.32
N TRP A 136 -8.80 2.09 4.15
CA TRP A 136 -9.09 1.12 5.18
C TRP A 136 -7.89 0.20 5.33
N ASN A 137 -7.35 0.12 6.55
CA ASN A 137 -6.09 -0.57 6.81
C ASN A 137 -6.32 -1.75 7.74
N TYR A 138 -5.82 -2.92 7.34
CA TYR A 138 -5.80 -4.16 8.12
C TYR A 138 -4.35 -4.50 8.44
N THR A 139 -3.99 -4.48 9.72
CA THR A 139 -2.64 -4.85 10.16
C THR A 139 -2.68 -6.19 10.85
N GLY A 140 -1.86 -7.14 10.41
CA GLY A 140 -1.71 -8.46 10.99
C GLY A 140 -0.27 -8.77 11.38
N SER A 141 -0.10 -9.78 12.24
CA SER A 141 1.20 -10.32 12.62
C SER A 141 1.21 -11.83 12.46
N ASP A 142 2.25 -12.38 11.86
CA ASP A 142 2.40 -13.84 11.64
C ASP A 142 2.92 -14.60 12.87
N THR A 143 3.30 -13.89 13.94
CA THR A 143 4.07 -14.47 15.05
C THR A 143 3.25 -14.70 16.32
N LEU A 144 2.03 -14.15 16.40
CA LEU A 144 1.16 -14.35 17.57
C LEU A 144 0.37 -15.64 17.40
N ALA A 145 0.67 -16.65 18.25
CA ALA A 145 0.16 -18.02 18.17
C ALA A 145 -1.34 -18.15 18.52
N ASP A 146 -2.03 -17.10 18.89
CA ASP A 146 -3.42 -17.14 19.31
C ASP A 146 -4.19 -15.93 18.75
N GLY A 147 -4.85 -16.16 17.60
CA GLY A 147 -5.85 -15.25 17.05
C GLY A 147 -5.36 -13.82 16.87
N THR A 148 -4.60 -13.56 15.83
CA THR A 148 -4.19 -12.21 15.46
C THR A 148 -5.42 -11.32 15.39
N GLU A 149 -5.64 -10.47 16.38
CA GLU A 149 -6.66 -9.44 16.28
C GLU A 149 -6.25 -8.50 15.16
N ILE A 150 -7.00 -8.58 14.07
CA ILE A 150 -6.85 -7.68 12.92
C ILE A 150 -7.42 -6.34 13.33
N GLU A 151 -6.57 -5.37 13.55
CA GLU A 151 -7.03 -4.03 13.82
C GLU A 151 -7.43 -3.33 12.52
N ASN A 152 -8.70 -2.96 12.44
CA ASN A 152 -9.26 -2.19 11.35
C ASN A 152 -9.14 -0.70 11.68
N CYS A 153 -8.35 0.04 10.94
CA CYS A 153 -8.28 1.49 11.12
C CYS A 153 -8.54 2.24 9.81
N PHE A 154 -9.22 3.36 9.99
CA PHE A 154 -9.44 4.31 8.92
C PHE A 154 -8.20 5.21 8.77
N GLY A 155 -7.86 5.55 7.53
CA GLY A 155 -6.75 6.42 7.20
C GLY A 155 -6.99 7.19 5.92
N TRP A 156 -5.95 7.81 5.42
CA TRP A 156 -5.95 8.47 4.12
C TRP A 156 -4.62 8.22 3.41
N ASN A 157 -4.64 8.31 2.09
CA ASN A 157 -3.44 8.27 1.27
C ASN A 157 -3.30 9.54 0.43
N ALA A 158 -2.07 9.87 0.11
CA ALA A 158 -1.72 10.83 -0.92
C ALA A 158 -0.52 10.30 -1.70
N GLY A 159 -0.50 10.52 -3.00
CA GLY A 159 0.57 10.03 -3.84
C GLY A 159 0.81 10.90 -5.05
N ALA A 160 1.98 10.72 -5.64
CA ALA A 160 2.37 11.37 -6.89
C ALA A 160 3.18 10.40 -7.73
N GLY A 161 3.18 10.58 -9.02
CA GLY A 161 3.93 9.71 -9.92
C GLY A 161 3.92 10.16 -11.35
N VAL A 162 4.49 9.30 -12.17
CA VAL A 162 4.53 9.45 -13.62
C VAL A 162 3.91 8.21 -14.26
N GLU A 163 3.27 8.40 -15.39
CA GLU A 163 2.65 7.35 -16.16
C GLU A 163 2.97 7.55 -17.63
N TYR A 164 3.57 6.53 -18.23
CA TYR A 164 3.84 6.49 -19.65
C TYR A 164 2.92 5.49 -20.32
N ARG A 165 2.21 5.90 -21.36
CA ARG A 165 1.26 5.07 -22.12
C ARG A 165 1.73 4.83 -23.52
N PHE A 166 1.67 3.55 -23.91
CA PHE A 166 1.92 3.10 -25.27
C PHE A 166 0.64 3.15 -26.10
N ASP A 167 0.78 3.22 -27.41
CA ASP A 167 -0.36 3.19 -28.35
C ASP A 167 -1.15 1.85 -28.31
N SER A 168 -0.55 0.82 -27.74
CA SER A 168 -1.16 -0.50 -27.57
C SER A 168 -2.14 -0.60 -26.39
N GLY A 169 -2.37 0.49 -25.63
CA GLY A 169 -3.18 0.50 -24.43
C GLY A 169 -2.40 0.10 -23.14
N TRP A 170 -1.20 -0.42 -23.26
CA TRP A 170 -0.34 -0.67 -22.11
C TRP A 170 0.23 0.62 -21.53
N GLY A 171 0.49 0.60 -20.23
CA GLY A 171 1.12 1.70 -19.51
C GLY A 171 2.23 1.24 -18.57
N LEU A 172 3.17 2.12 -18.31
CA LEU A 172 4.16 2.00 -17.25
C LEU A 172 3.89 3.11 -16.24
N ARG A 173 3.79 2.75 -14.98
CA ARG A 173 3.53 3.69 -13.89
C ARG A 173 4.63 3.56 -12.83
N ALA A 174 5.18 4.70 -12.41
CA ALA A 174 6.07 4.77 -11.27
C ALA A 174 5.60 5.88 -10.34
N GLY A 175 5.69 5.67 -9.03
CA GLY A 175 5.16 6.64 -8.10
C GLY A 175 5.61 6.43 -6.67
N TYR A 176 5.16 7.39 -5.87
CA TYR A 176 5.35 7.45 -4.43
C TYR A 176 4.00 7.67 -3.77
N ASP A 177 3.66 6.82 -2.82
CA ASP A 177 2.44 6.91 -2.02
C ASP A 177 2.79 7.07 -0.54
N TYR A 178 2.09 7.96 0.11
CA TYR A 178 2.07 8.14 1.55
C TYR A 178 0.74 7.65 2.10
N PHE A 179 0.78 6.80 3.14
CA PHE A 179 -0.38 6.30 3.86
C PHE A 179 -0.28 6.74 5.31
N HIS A 180 -1.32 7.41 5.77
CA HIS A 180 -1.49 7.77 7.17
C HIS A 180 -2.60 6.92 7.76
N LYS A 181 -2.33 6.28 8.91
CA LYS A 181 -3.34 5.53 9.66
C LYS A 181 -3.29 5.94 11.13
N THR A 182 -4.48 6.14 11.71
CA THR A 182 -4.62 6.32 13.14
C THR A 182 -4.72 4.93 13.77
N VAL A 183 -3.78 4.56 14.60
CA VAL A 183 -3.74 3.26 15.28
C VAL A 183 -4.38 3.44 16.64
N LYS A 184 -5.53 2.78 16.90
CA LYS A 184 -6.24 2.90 18.17
C LYS A 184 -5.79 1.86 19.21
N SER A 185 -5.34 0.69 18.77
CA SER A 185 -4.82 -0.40 19.62
C SER A 185 -4.19 -1.48 18.75
N LEU A 186 -3.10 -2.07 19.15
CA LEU A 186 -2.50 -3.26 18.55
C LEU A 186 -2.71 -4.43 19.54
N GLY A 187 -3.84 -5.13 19.40
CA GLY A 187 -4.14 -6.34 20.17
C GLY A 187 -4.06 -6.15 21.70
N ASN A 188 -3.54 -7.14 22.42
CA ASN A 188 -3.36 -7.12 23.88
C ASN A 188 -2.27 -6.15 24.39
N MET A 189 -1.62 -5.39 23.53
CA MET A 189 -0.78 -4.28 23.97
C MET A 189 -1.66 -3.17 24.52
N ARG A 190 -1.34 -2.70 25.73
CA ARG A 190 -2.08 -1.67 26.46
C ARG A 190 -2.44 -0.51 25.54
N THR A 191 -3.72 -0.16 25.50
CA THR A 191 -4.25 1.02 24.80
C THR A 191 -3.41 2.26 25.12
N GLY A 192 -2.86 2.91 24.09
CA GLY A 192 -2.09 4.16 24.24
C GLY A 192 -0.60 4.06 23.92
N VAL A 193 -0.09 2.89 23.52
CA VAL A 193 1.34 2.75 23.13
C VAL A 193 1.59 3.26 21.70
N PHE A 194 0.61 3.20 20.81
CA PHE A 194 0.74 3.67 19.43
C PHE A 194 -0.34 4.71 19.13
N ASP A 195 0.06 5.86 18.61
CA ASP A 195 -0.87 6.96 18.27
C ASP A 195 -1.15 7.02 16.77
N SER A 196 -0.12 6.87 15.95
CA SER A 196 -0.24 6.85 14.50
C SER A 196 0.86 6.03 13.85
N ALA A 197 0.61 5.57 12.63
CA ALA A 197 1.62 4.97 11.79
C ALA A 197 1.56 5.55 10.39
N ASN A 198 2.73 5.85 9.85
CA ASN A 198 2.92 6.42 8.54
C ASN A 198 3.70 5.42 7.67
N SER A 199 3.15 5.07 6.51
CA SER A 199 3.84 4.19 5.57
C SER A 199 4.12 4.94 4.27
N TYR A 200 5.30 4.72 3.74
CA TYR A 200 5.81 5.30 2.50
C TYR A 200 6.05 4.16 1.52
N LEU A 201 5.54 4.28 0.31
CA LEU A 201 5.68 3.27 -0.73
C LEU A 201 6.24 3.91 -2.00
N VAL A 202 7.41 3.44 -2.45
CA VAL A 202 7.94 3.71 -3.79
C VAL A 202 7.63 2.49 -4.66
N TYR A 203 7.01 2.68 -5.81
CA TYR A 203 6.57 1.58 -6.65
C TYR A 203 6.78 1.82 -8.14
N GLY A 204 6.87 0.72 -8.88
CA GLY A 204 6.82 0.67 -10.33
C GLY A 204 5.91 -0.45 -10.79
N GLY A 205 5.21 -0.25 -11.89
CA GLY A 205 4.23 -1.22 -12.35
C GLY A 205 3.78 -1.02 -13.79
N VAL A 206 2.88 -1.89 -14.17
CA VAL A 206 2.27 -1.90 -15.51
C VAL A 206 0.76 -1.77 -15.40
N SER A 207 0.15 -1.14 -16.39
CA SER A 207 -1.28 -1.00 -16.49
C SER A 207 -1.78 -1.29 -17.91
N TYR A 208 -3.08 -1.47 -18.04
CA TYR A 208 -3.74 -1.61 -19.31
C TYR A 208 -5.04 -0.80 -19.30
N SER A 209 -5.22 0.04 -20.33
CA SER A 209 -6.43 0.83 -20.57
C SER A 209 -7.31 0.15 -21.59
N PHE A 210 -8.62 0.09 -21.31
CA PHE A 210 -9.65 -0.57 -22.11
C PHE A 210 -10.41 0.42 -22.94
#